data_d30e1bef7bb8be1bcad0815bfdfcd8fd
#
_entry.id   d30e1bef7bb8be1bcad0815bfdfcd8fd
#
_cell.length_a   1.000
_cell.length_b   1.000
_cell.length_c   1.000
_cell.angle_alpha   90.00
_cell.angle_beta   90.00
_cell.angle_gamma   90.00
#
_symmetry.space_group_name_H-M   'P 1'
#
loop_
_entity.id
_entity.type
_entity.pdbx_description
1 polymer ?
#
loop_
_entity_poly.entity_id
_entity_poly.type
_entity_poly.pdbx_seq_one_letter_code
_entity_poly.pdbx_strand_id
1 'polypeptide(L)'
;AGTYCETPTISAVGYNCILTSAWANKHNVWDNSPKPDYSYWSIFRIAKEQKRDVTTALYSSWTDNRTVLLGEGLPETGDLRIDYVVDGFDLDQKNYPKEKDDLQVYRIDDTVSRAAAAGIREQAPDLSWVYLWYTDDAGHIYGNGDYFDEYVMKADRQIERIWEAVEYREKYFDEEWMVVVTTDHGRGDDGHHHGGQSARERTSWIATNVRGNARFAEPWLSIVDIAPSLARFLDFDVPQEVLWEQDGAPFIGEADICALEAVRGNRTIELTWESLDDRAPATVYVSRTNDFKNGQCDQ
;
A
#
# COMPACT_ATOMS: atom_id res chain seq x y z
N ALA A 1 10.62 5.54 3.73
CA ALA A 1 11.70 5.99 4.61
C ALA A 1 13.02 6.13 3.84
N GLY A 2 13.92 7.03 4.29
CA GLY A 2 15.13 7.38 3.53
C GLY A 2 14.87 8.15 2.25
N THR A 3 13.69 8.67 2.11
CA THR A 3 13.32 9.59 1.04
C THR A 3 13.73 11.02 1.40
N TYR A 4 13.64 11.92 0.45
CA TYR A 4 13.92 13.35 0.67
C TYR A 4 13.04 14.00 1.75
N CYS A 5 11.90 13.42 2.09
CA CYS A 5 10.99 13.91 3.13
C CYS A 5 11.13 13.17 4.46
N GLU A 6 12.07 12.22 4.59
CA GLU A 6 12.26 11.40 5.79
C GLU A 6 10.94 10.78 6.32
N THR A 7 10.12 10.26 5.41
CA THR A 7 8.84 9.62 5.73
C THR A 7 9.01 8.61 6.88
N PRO A 8 8.29 8.77 8.01
CA PRO A 8 8.41 7.87 9.15
C PRO A 8 8.05 6.42 8.80
N THR A 9 8.73 5.48 9.44
CA THR A 9 8.46 4.05 9.32
C THR A 9 7.39 3.63 10.33
N ILE A 10 6.18 4.17 10.14
CA ILE A 10 5.02 4.00 11.03
C ILE A 10 3.86 3.46 10.19
N SER A 11 3.02 2.63 10.79
CA SER A 11 1.99 1.84 10.10
C SER A 11 1.04 2.68 9.24
N ALA A 12 0.32 3.65 9.79
CA ALA A 12 -0.59 4.49 9.01
C ALA A 12 0.12 5.25 7.88
N VAL A 13 1.36 5.65 8.11
CA VAL A 13 2.19 6.35 7.12
C VAL A 13 2.53 5.42 5.96
N GLY A 14 3.02 4.22 6.26
CA GLY A 14 3.35 3.21 5.26
C GLY A 14 2.12 2.78 4.45
N TYR A 15 0.98 2.53 5.12
CA TYR A 15 -0.25 2.17 4.42
C TYR A 15 -0.71 3.28 3.48
N ASN A 16 -0.64 4.54 3.92
CA ASN A 16 -1.04 5.63 3.04
C ASN A 16 -0.08 5.83 1.86
N CYS A 17 1.22 5.56 2.05
CA CYS A 17 2.18 5.50 0.95
C CYS A 17 1.82 4.40 -0.08
N ILE A 18 1.45 3.21 0.40
CA ILE A 18 1.01 2.09 -0.45
C ILE A 18 -0.26 2.46 -1.23
N LEU A 19 -1.24 3.07 -0.55
CA LEU A 19 -2.55 3.37 -1.13
C LEU A 19 -2.53 4.50 -2.14
N THR A 20 -1.71 5.53 -1.93
CA THR A 20 -1.71 6.77 -2.73
C THR A 20 -0.54 6.87 -3.70
N SER A 21 0.46 5.99 -3.59
CA SER A 21 1.73 6.12 -4.33
C SER A 21 2.47 7.44 -4.04
N ALA A 22 2.25 8.03 -2.88
CA ALA A 22 2.86 9.30 -2.49
C ALA A 22 3.54 9.20 -1.13
N TRP A 23 4.55 10.05 -0.87
CA TRP A 23 5.22 10.11 0.42
C TRP A 23 4.51 11.05 1.41
N ALA A 24 4.88 10.96 2.69
CA ALA A 24 4.22 11.68 3.79
C ALA A 24 4.14 13.21 3.61
N ASN A 25 5.12 13.83 2.96
CA ASN A 25 5.12 15.26 2.66
C ASN A 25 4.01 15.68 1.68
N LYS A 26 3.43 14.75 0.95
CA LYS A 26 2.28 14.93 0.08
C LYS A 26 0.99 14.55 0.80
N HIS A 27 0.83 13.29 1.18
CA HIS A 27 -0.42 12.80 1.73
C HIS A 27 -0.68 13.19 3.20
N ASN A 28 0.25 13.88 3.88
CA ASN A 28 0.11 14.45 5.23
C ASN A 28 -0.16 13.45 6.37
N VAL A 29 0.12 12.17 6.19
CA VAL A 29 0.08 11.19 7.28
C VAL A 29 1.48 11.02 7.85
N TRP A 30 1.67 11.29 9.16
CA TRP A 30 2.96 11.33 9.82
C TRP A 30 3.05 10.40 11.04
N ASP A 31 1.91 9.92 11.52
CA ASP A 31 1.79 9.01 12.67
C ASP A 31 0.49 8.18 12.60
N ASN A 32 0.23 7.38 13.63
CA ASN A 32 -0.98 6.57 13.76
C ASN A 32 -2.21 7.35 14.26
N SER A 33 -2.16 8.68 14.27
CA SER A 33 -3.34 9.57 14.41
C SER A 33 -3.56 10.34 13.10
N PRO A 34 -3.83 9.66 12.00
CA PRO A 34 -3.65 10.18 10.66
C PRO A 34 -4.62 11.32 10.35
N LYS A 35 -4.14 12.28 9.57
CA LYS A 35 -4.93 13.37 8.97
C LYS A 35 -4.59 13.46 7.49
N PRO A 36 -5.10 12.52 6.66
CA PRO A 36 -4.75 12.46 5.25
C PRO A 36 -5.16 13.73 4.48
N ASP A 37 -4.33 14.14 3.55
CA ASP A 37 -4.74 15.01 2.46
C ASP A 37 -5.32 14.15 1.33
N TYR A 38 -6.64 14.06 1.29
CA TYR A 38 -7.36 13.25 0.31
C TYR A 38 -7.30 13.80 -1.14
N SER A 39 -6.56 14.88 -1.36
CA SER A 39 -6.24 15.33 -2.72
C SER A 39 -5.32 14.31 -3.42
N TYR A 40 -4.54 13.56 -2.65
CA TYR A 40 -3.73 12.44 -3.14
C TYR A 40 -4.59 11.18 -3.16
N TRP A 41 -5.08 10.83 -4.33
CA TRP A 41 -6.07 9.77 -4.49
C TRP A 41 -5.51 8.41 -4.11
N SER A 42 -6.26 7.68 -3.31
CA SER A 42 -5.99 6.26 -3.08
C SER A 42 -6.34 5.43 -4.31
N ILE A 43 -5.73 4.25 -4.43
CA ILE A 43 -6.08 3.28 -5.48
C ILE A 43 -7.56 2.88 -5.43
N PHE A 44 -8.21 2.92 -4.27
CA PHE A 44 -9.64 2.68 -4.13
C PHE A 44 -10.48 3.80 -4.74
N ARG A 45 -10.08 5.05 -4.55
CA ARG A 45 -10.73 6.17 -5.23
C ARG A 45 -10.54 6.07 -6.74
N ILE A 46 -9.33 5.79 -7.21
CA ILE A 46 -9.04 5.56 -8.64
C ILE A 46 -9.95 4.46 -9.18
N ALA A 47 -10.11 3.34 -8.46
CA ALA A 47 -10.97 2.25 -8.84
C ALA A 47 -12.45 2.67 -8.99
N LYS A 48 -12.97 3.48 -8.08
CA LYS A 48 -14.38 3.92 -8.11
C LYS A 48 -14.67 5.03 -9.13
N GLU A 49 -13.66 5.73 -9.61
CA GLU A 49 -13.78 6.74 -10.66
C GLU A 49 -13.67 6.16 -12.08
N GLN A 50 -13.52 4.84 -12.23
CA GLN A 50 -13.51 4.20 -13.54
C GLN A 50 -14.88 4.28 -14.22
N LYS A 51 -14.89 4.32 -15.56
CA LYS A 51 -16.13 4.31 -16.37
C LYS A 51 -16.88 2.97 -16.33
N ARG A 52 -16.17 1.89 -16.00
CA ARG A 52 -16.74 0.56 -15.78
C ARG A 52 -17.03 0.34 -14.30
N ASP A 53 -17.94 -0.53 -13.98
CA ASP A 53 -18.13 -0.96 -12.60
C ASP A 53 -16.90 -1.72 -12.13
N VAL A 54 -16.34 -1.27 -11.02
CA VAL A 54 -15.22 -1.89 -10.32
C VAL A 54 -15.67 -2.20 -8.90
N THR A 55 -15.65 -3.47 -8.55
CA THR A 55 -15.99 -3.94 -7.21
C THR A 55 -14.76 -3.90 -6.31
N THR A 56 -14.94 -3.40 -5.09
CA THR A 56 -13.87 -3.21 -4.13
C THR A 56 -14.15 -3.90 -2.82
N ALA A 57 -13.11 -4.41 -2.15
CA ALA A 57 -13.23 -5.06 -0.85
C ALA A 57 -12.16 -4.60 0.13
N LEU A 58 -12.55 -4.48 1.38
CA LEU A 58 -11.64 -4.26 2.50
C LEU A 58 -11.88 -5.31 3.59
N TYR A 59 -10.82 -6.00 3.97
CA TYR A 59 -10.78 -6.94 5.09
C TYR A 59 -9.69 -6.46 6.04
N SER A 60 -10.07 -5.89 7.18
CA SER A 60 -9.08 -5.17 8.00
C SER A 60 -9.21 -5.48 9.49
N SER A 61 -8.08 -5.74 10.12
CA SER A 61 -7.97 -5.86 11.57
C SER A 61 -7.94 -4.50 12.28
N TRP A 62 -7.86 -3.39 11.54
CA TRP A 62 -7.87 -2.02 12.06
C TRP A 62 -8.88 -1.16 11.31
N THR A 63 -9.87 -0.65 12.04
CA THR A 63 -11.02 0.09 11.47
C THR A 63 -10.59 1.41 10.80
N ASP A 64 -9.55 2.08 11.30
CA ASP A 64 -9.10 3.37 10.74
C ASP A 64 -8.51 3.25 9.32
N ASN A 65 -8.15 2.06 8.88
CA ASN A 65 -7.78 1.81 7.49
C ASN A 65 -8.91 2.22 6.52
N ARG A 66 -10.15 1.95 6.87
CA ARG A 66 -11.33 2.35 6.09
C ARG A 66 -11.78 3.76 6.41
N THR A 67 -12.01 4.03 7.69
CA THR A 67 -12.70 5.24 8.13
C THR A 67 -11.84 6.50 8.00
N VAL A 68 -10.52 6.35 8.14
CA VAL A 68 -9.58 7.47 8.12
C VAL A 68 -8.66 7.40 6.90
N LEU A 69 -7.89 6.32 6.70
CA LEU A 69 -6.92 6.29 5.60
C LEU A 69 -7.58 6.32 4.22
N LEU A 70 -8.61 5.51 4.00
CA LEU A 70 -9.41 5.57 2.77
C LEU A 70 -10.45 6.71 2.81
N GLY A 71 -10.88 7.15 3.99
CA GLY A 71 -11.88 8.21 4.16
C GLY A 71 -13.23 7.85 3.54
N GLU A 72 -13.68 6.59 3.73
CA GLU A 72 -14.95 6.14 3.16
C GLU A 72 -16.10 7.06 3.54
N GLY A 73 -16.87 7.50 2.54
CA GLY A 73 -18.05 8.34 2.70
C GLY A 73 -17.75 9.82 2.93
N LEU A 74 -16.50 10.26 2.86
CA LEU A 74 -16.16 11.68 2.95
C LEU A 74 -16.31 12.36 1.58
N PRO A 75 -16.84 13.60 1.54
CA PRO A 75 -16.90 14.37 0.28
C PRO A 75 -15.51 14.56 -0.35
N GLU A 76 -14.47 14.71 0.46
CA GLU A 76 -13.07 14.91 0.03
C GLU A 76 -12.52 13.72 -0.75
N THR A 77 -13.08 12.53 -0.54
CA THR A 77 -12.72 11.31 -1.28
C THR A 77 -13.66 11.03 -2.47
N GLY A 78 -14.55 11.95 -2.80
CA GLY A 78 -15.58 11.74 -3.82
C GLY A 78 -16.70 10.80 -3.35
N ASP A 79 -17.02 10.85 -2.05
CA ASP A 79 -18.02 9.97 -1.43
C ASP A 79 -17.70 8.47 -1.63
N LEU A 80 -16.40 8.13 -1.60
CA LEU A 80 -15.90 6.76 -1.77
C LEU A 80 -16.77 5.74 -1.02
N ARG A 81 -17.16 4.67 -1.72
CA ARG A 81 -17.87 3.53 -1.13
C ARG A 81 -17.13 2.24 -1.49
N ILE A 82 -16.90 1.42 -0.47
CA ILE A 82 -16.33 0.09 -0.62
C ILE A 82 -17.48 -0.91 -0.65
N ASP A 83 -17.48 -1.81 -1.63
CA ASP A 83 -18.63 -2.71 -1.85
C ASP A 83 -18.71 -3.81 -0.79
N TYR A 84 -17.57 -4.37 -0.37
CA TYR A 84 -17.48 -5.42 0.63
C TYR A 84 -16.55 -5.00 1.75
N VAL A 85 -17.07 -4.92 2.97
CA VAL A 85 -16.32 -4.46 4.14
C VAL A 85 -16.40 -5.48 5.25
N VAL A 86 -15.26 -5.87 5.79
CA VAL A 86 -15.13 -6.69 6.99
C VAL A 86 -14.06 -6.05 7.89
N ASP A 87 -14.50 -5.26 8.86
CA ASP A 87 -13.66 -4.61 9.87
C ASP A 87 -14.45 -4.39 11.18
N GLY A 88 -13.96 -3.55 12.08
CA GLY A 88 -14.64 -3.17 13.32
C GLY A 88 -14.33 -4.09 14.50
N PHE A 89 -13.54 -5.12 14.31
CA PHE A 89 -13.20 -6.09 15.36
C PHE A 89 -12.34 -5.50 16.46
N ASP A 90 -11.45 -4.56 16.13
CA ASP A 90 -10.60 -3.82 17.07
C ASP A 90 -11.43 -2.95 18.05
N LEU A 91 -12.64 -2.59 17.67
CA LEU A 91 -13.60 -1.84 18.49
C LEU A 91 -14.55 -2.76 19.29
N ASP A 92 -14.62 -4.05 18.96
CA ASP A 92 -15.51 -5.02 19.60
C ASP A 92 -14.87 -5.68 20.83
N GLN A 93 -14.78 -4.93 21.92
CA GLN A 93 -14.24 -5.40 23.19
C GLN A 93 -15.04 -6.57 23.82
N LYS A 94 -16.25 -6.83 23.36
CA LYS A 94 -17.09 -7.92 23.86
C LYS A 94 -16.65 -9.28 23.30
N ASN A 95 -16.40 -9.36 22.01
CA ASN A 95 -16.01 -10.60 21.32
C ASN A 95 -14.49 -10.76 21.24
N TYR A 96 -13.77 -9.64 21.27
CA TYR A 96 -12.29 -9.56 21.25
C TYR A 96 -11.78 -8.76 22.44
N PRO A 97 -12.03 -9.21 23.70
CA PRO A 97 -11.51 -8.53 24.87
C PRO A 97 -9.98 -8.58 24.86
N LYS A 98 -9.36 -7.55 25.46
CA LYS A 98 -7.90 -7.50 25.57
C LYS A 98 -7.36 -8.74 26.27
N GLU A 99 -6.41 -9.40 25.66
CA GLU A 99 -5.73 -10.59 26.16
C GLU A 99 -4.26 -10.28 26.47
N LYS A 100 -3.64 -11.24 27.17
CA LYS A 100 -2.19 -11.18 27.35
C LYS A 100 -1.49 -11.22 25.99
N ASP A 101 -0.39 -10.46 25.87
CA ASP A 101 0.42 -10.39 24.65
C ASP A 101 -0.39 -10.00 23.40
N ASP A 102 -1.48 -9.26 23.61
CA ASP A 102 -2.39 -8.80 22.57
C ASP A 102 -2.93 -9.91 21.63
N LEU A 103 -3.06 -11.13 22.13
CA LEU A 103 -3.51 -12.31 21.37
C LEU A 103 -4.91 -12.15 20.74
N GLN A 104 -5.75 -11.24 21.26
CA GLN A 104 -7.01 -10.90 20.60
C GLN A 104 -6.79 -10.38 19.19
N VAL A 105 -5.68 -9.65 18.93
CA VAL A 105 -5.34 -9.13 17.59
C VAL A 105 -5.04 -10.28 16.62
N TYR A 106 -4.30 -11.31 17.06
CA TYR A 106 -4.09 -12.51 16.25
C TYR A 106 -5.43 -13.22 15.92
N ARG A 107 -6.38 -13.27 16.85
CA ARG A 107 -7.71 -13.86 16.59
C ARG A 107 -8.53 -13.00 15.62
N ILE A 108 -8.36 -11.68 15.67
CA ILE A 108 -8.94 -10.76 14.68
C ILE A 108 -8.34 -11.07 13.31
N ASP A 109 -7.03 -11.19 13.19
CA ASP A 109 -6.34 -11.51 11.92
C ASP A 109 -6.83 -12.86 11.35
N ASP A 110 -7.03 -13.88 12.19
CA ASP A 110 -7.57 -15.17 11.73
C ASP A 110 -9.01 -15.01 11.20
N THR A 111 -9.83 -14.19 11.86
CA THR A 111 -11.19 -13.87 11.38
C THR A 111 -11.18 -13.10 10.08
N VAL A 112 -10.34 -12.07 9.97
CA VAL A 112 -10.18 -11.23 8.77
C VAL A 112 -9.70 -12.06 7.58
N SER A 113 -8.67 -12.90 7.77
CA SER A 113 -8.13 -13.73 6.68
C SER A 113 -9.13 -14.79 6.20
N ARG A 114 -9.96 -15.36 7.09
CA ARG A 114 -11.06 -16.26 6.69
C ARG A 114 -12.13 -15.52 5.90
N ALA A 115 -12.50 -14.33 6.33
CA ALA A 115 -13.49 -13.52 5.62
C ALA A 115 -12.97 -13.08 4.25
N ALA A 116 -11.69 -12.72 4.15
CA ALA A 116 -11.06 -12.38 2.87
C ALA A 116 -11.07 -13.56 1.90
N ALA A 117 -10.65 -14.74 2.36
CA ALA A 117 -10.69 -15.95 1.54
C ALA A 117 -12.12 -16.32 1.07
N ALA A 118 -13.11 -16.19 1.95
CA ALA A 118 -14.51 -16.41 1.60
C ALA A 118 -15.01 -15.38 0.57
N GLY A 119 -14.72 -14.09 0.80
CA GLY A 119 -15.10 -13.01 -0.10
C GLY A 119 -14.48 -13.13 -1.48
N ILE A 120 -13.20 -13.47 -1.57
CA ILE A 120 -12.53 -13.73 -2.85
C ILE A 120 -13.21 -14.88 -3.59
N ARG A 121 -13.50 -15.99 -2.91
CA ARG A 121 -14.15 -17.14 -3.54
C ARG A 121 -15.56 -16.86 -4.04
N GLU A 122 -16.35 -16.10 -3.29
CA GLU A 122 -17.79 -15.94 -3.50
C GLU A 122 -18.13 -14.69 -4.29
N GLN A 123 -17.41 -13.60 -4.06
CA GLN A 123 -17.73 -12.27 -4.61
C GLN A 123 -16.73 -11.82 -5.67
N ALA A 124 -15.48 -12.33 -5.63
CA ALA A 124 -14.41 -12.00 -6.56
C ALA A 124 -14.27 -10.47 -6.82
N PRO A 125 -14.03 -9.66 -5.80
CA PRO A 125 -13.88 -8.22 -5.98
C PRO A 125 -12.66 -7.91 -6.86
N ASP A 126 -12.79 -6.91 -7.75
CA ASP A 126 -11.71 -6.50 -8.66
C ASP A 126 -10.48 -5.97 -7.90
N LEU A 127 -10.70 -5.27 -6.79
CA LEU A 127 -9.64 -4.75 -5.94
C LEU A 127 -9.93 -5.08 -4.48
N SER A 128 -8.96 -5.70 -3.81
CA SER A 128 -9.07 -6.02 -2.38
C SER A 128 -7.87 -5.54 -1.60
N TRP A 129 -8.10 -5.05 -0.39
CA TRP A 129 -7.07 -4.82 0.60
C TRP A 129 -7.35 -5.68 1.82
N VAL A 130 -6.39 -6.59 2.13
CA VAL A 130 -6.41 -7.42 3.34
C VAL A 130 -5.30 -6.91 4.27
N TYR A 131 -5.67 -6.54 5.48
CA TYR A 131 -4.75 -6.06 6.49
C TYR A 131 -4.73 -6.98 7.70
N LEU A 132 -3.54 -7.47 8.03
CA LEU A 132 -3.26 -8.30 9.21
C LEU A 132 -2.27 -7.56 10.10
N TRP A 133 -2.47 -7.59 11.40
CA TRP A 133 -1.79 -6.70 12.35
C TRP A 133 -0.76 -7.43 13.23
N TYR A 134 -1.09 -8.63 13.71
CA TYR A 134 -0.44 -9.22 14.89
C TYR A 134 1.08 -9.44 14.77
N THR A 135 1.63 -9.59 13.59
CA THR A 135 3.10 -9.69 13.41
C THR A 135 3.83 -8.46 13.93
N ASP A 136 3.19 -7.28 13.86
CA ASP A 136 3.73 -6.06 14.43
C ASP A 136 3.73 -6.09 15.96
N ASP A 137 2.60 -6.46 16.59
CA ASP A 137 2.50 -6.60 18.05
C ASP A 137 3.47 -7.66 18.59
N ALA A 138 3.59 -8.81 17.91
CA ALA A 138 4.54 -9.85 18.29
C ALA A 138 5.98 -9.32 18.29
N GLY A 139 6.36 -8.53 17.31
CA GLY A 139 7.63 -7.85 17.25
C GLY A 139 7.80 -6.84 18.38
N HIS A 140 6.82 -5.99 18.63
CA HIS A 140 6.88 -5.00 19.73
C HIS A 140 7.07 -5.64 21.10
N ILE A 141 6.43 -6.78 21.36
CA ILE A 141 6.44 -7.44 22.66
C ILE A 141 7.72 -8.25 22.86
N TYR A 142 8.14 -9.01 21.86
CA TYR A 142 9.21 -10.01 22.02
C TYR A 142 10.46 -9.75 21.16
N GLY A 143 10.44 -8.76 20.28
CA GLY A 143 11.54 -8.49 19.36
C GLY A 143 11.75 -9.61 18.35
N ASN A 144 13.00 -9.74 17.88
CA ASN A 144 13.39 -10.84 16.99
C ASN A 144 13.57 -12.13 17.80
N GLY A 145 13.12 -13.28 17.27
CA GLY A 145 13.31 -14.58 17.87
C GLY A 145 12.13 -15.53 17.66
N ASP A 146 12.18 -16.69 18.32
CA ASP A 146 11.27 -17.82 18.08
C ASP A 146 9.77 -17.44 18.17
N TYR A 147 9.41 -16.52 19.06
CA TYR A 147 8.03 -16.07 19.20
C TYR A 147 7.58 -15.28 17.97
N PHE A 148 8.37 -14.32 17.53
CA PHE A 148 8.12 -13.55 16.32
C PHE A 148 8.05 -14.47 15.08
N ASP A 149 9.01 -15.37 14.94
CA ASP A 149 9.09 -16.33 13.85
C ASP A 149 7.84 -17.25 13.82
N GLU A 150 7.35 -17.69 15.00
CA GLU A 150 6.11 -18.46 15.10
C GLU A 150 4.91 -17.69 14.54
N TYR A 151 4.79 -16.39 14.83
CA TYR A 151 3.66 -15.60 14.36
C TYR A 151 3.81 -15.16 12.91
N VAL A 152 5.01 -15.03 12.39
CA VAL A 152 5.24 -14.92 10.94
C VAL A 152 4.77 -16.19 10.22
N MET A 153 5.09 -17.38 10.72
CA MET A 153 4.58 -18.64 10.16
C MET A 153 3.05 -18.78 10.27
N LYS A 154 2.44 -18.21 11.30
CA LYS A 154 0.98 -18.18 11.42
C LYS A 154 0.34 -17.21 10.44
N ALA A 155 0.96 -16.05 10.20
CA ALA A 155 0.53 -15.11 9.18
C ALA A 155 0.67 -15.71 7.78
N ASP A 156 1.74 -16.46 7.50
CA ASP A 156 1.92 -17.21 6.25
C ASP A 156 0.73 -18.15 5.99
N ARG A 157 0.27 -18.90 6.99
CA ARG A 157 -0.92 -19.76 6.89
C ARG A 157 -2.22 -18.97 6.65
N GLN A 158 -2.30 -17.75 7.18
CA GLN A 158 -3.43 -16.86 6.92
C GLN A 158 -3.42 -16.39 5.47
N ILE A 159 -2.24 -16.09 4.93
CA ILE A 159 -2.03 -15.73 3.53
C ILE A 159 -2.26 -16.95 2.61
N GLU A 160 -1.77 -18.14 2.97
CA GLU A 160 -2.02 -19.39 2.24
C GLU A 160 -3.52 -19.61 1.99
N ARG A 161 -4.34 -19.39 2.98
CA ARG A 161 -5.82 -19.50 2.88
C ARG A 161 -6.41 -18.53 1.83
N ILE A 162 -5.85 -17.31 1.76
CA ILE A 162 -6.24 -16.31 0.77
C ILE A 162 -5.75 -16.75 -0.62
N TRP A 163 -4.52 -17.24 -0.69
CA TRP A 163 -3.93 -17.75 -1.91
C TRP A 163 -4.74 -18.92 -2.48
N GLU A 164 -5.15 -19.90 -1.66
CA GLU A 164 -6.04 -20.98 -2.08
C GLU A 164 -7.37 -20.49 -2.67
N ALA A 165 -7.87 -19.37 -2.17
CA ALA A 165 -9.09 -18.76 -2.70
C ALA A 165 -8.83 -18.13 -4.09
N VAL A 166 -7.69 -17.49 -4.30
CA VAL A 166 -7.25 -16.98 -5.61
C VAL A 166 -7.07 -18.13 -6.60
N GLU A 167 -6.30 -19.18 -6.24
CA GLU A 167 -6.11 -20.36 -7.11
C GLU A 167 -7.44 -21.02 -7.50
N TYR A 168 -8.41 -21.03 -6.57
CA TYR A 168 -9.75 -21.51 -6.87
C TYR A 168 -10.42 -20.66 -7.95
N ARG A 169 -10.32 -19.31 -7.87
CA ARG A 169 -10.91 -18.40 -8.86
C ARG A 169 -10.25 -18.58 -10.23
N GLU A 170 -8.93 -18.53 -10.28
CA GLU A 170 -8.16 -18.73 -11.52
C GLU A 170 -8.50 -20.06 -12.19
N LYS A 171 -8.63 -21.13 -11.39
CA LYS A 171 -8.89 -22.48 -11.91
C LYS A 171 -10.29 -22.67 -12.48
N TYR A 172 -11.32 -22.03 -11.88
CA TYR A 172 -12.71 -22.35 -12.18
C TYR A 172 -13.49 -21.23 -12.87
N PHE A 173 -12.93 -20.01 -12.97
CA PHE A 173 -13.66 -18.85 -13.47
C PHE A 173 -12.94 -18.09 -14.60
N ASP A 174 -11.81 -18.59 -15.10
CA ASP A 174 -11.02 -17.96 -16.16
C ASP A 174 -10.64 -16.50 -15.83
N GLU A 175 -10.20 -16.29 -14.60
CA GLU A 175 -9.77 -14.99 -14.06
C GLU A 175 -8.26 -14.96 -13.90
N GLU A 176 -7.68 -13.77 -14.05
CA GLU A 176 -6.29 -13.49 -13.69
C GLU A 176 -6.26 -12.67 -12.41
N TRP A 177 -5.44 -13.08 -11.47
CA TRP A 177 -5.29 -12.40 -10.18
C TRP A 177 -3.86 -11.94 -9.94
N MET A 178 -3.69 -10.70 -9.50
CA MET A 178 -2.43 -10.21 -8.96
C MET A 178 -2.52 -10.15 -7.44
N VAL A 179 -1.67 -10.91 -6.79
CA VAL A 179 -1.49 -10.87 -5.33
C VAL A 179 -0.20 -10.13 -5.03
N VAL A 180 -0.27 -9.15 -4.15
CA VAL A 180 0.90 -8.44 -3.60
C VAL A 180 0.89 -8.64 -2.10
N VAL A 181 1.96 -9.23 -1.57
CA VAL A 181 2.20 -9.35 -0.14
C VAL A 181 3.38 -8.46 0.22
N THR A 182 3.20 -7.62 1.23
CA THR A 182 4.22 -6.66 1.65
C THR A 182 4.10 -6.34 3.13
N THR A 183 5.10 -5.67 3.66
CA THR A 183 5.06 -4.97 4.94
C THR A 183 5.21 -3.47 4.69
N ASP A 184 4.60 -2.67 5.52
CA ASP A 184 4.58 -1.21 5.45
C ASP A 184 5.91 -0.58 5.89
N HIS A 185 6.65 -1.23 6.79
CA HIS A 185 7.98 -0.84 7.28
C HIS A 185 8.76 -2.05 7.82
N GLY A 186 10.03 -1.85 8.09
CA GLY A 186 10.86 -2.78 8.86
C GLY A 186 10.89 -2.40 10.34
N ARG A 187 11.87 -2.98 11.07
CA ARG A 187 12.08 -2.73 12.51
C ARG A 187 13.51 -2.32 12.79
N GLY A 188 13.72 -1.62 13.89
CA GLY A 188 15.05 -1.30 14.43
C GLY A 188 15.86 -2.57 14.75
N ASP A 189 17.15 -2.38 15.03
CA ASP A 189 18.07 -3.48 15.33
C ASP A 189 17.68 -4.24 16.60
N ASP A 190 16.98 -3.58 17.52
CA ASP A 190 16.44 -4.20 18.73
C ASP A 190 15.26 -5.16 18.45
N GLY A 191 14.68 -5.11 17.26
CA GLY A 191 13.52 -5.91 16.85
C GLY A 191 12.19 -5.46 17.46
N HIS A 192 12.20 -4.51 18.42
CA HIS A 192 10.99 -4.07 19.14
C HIS A 192 10.37 -2.79 18.57
N HIS A 193 11.20 -1.86 18.09
CA HIS A 193 10.77 -0.52 17.75
C HIS A 193 10.90 -0.23 16.26
N HIS A 194 10.14 0.75 15.81
CA HIS A 194 10.18 1.32 14.47
C HIS A 194 9.76 2.81 14.53
N GLY A 195 9.72 3.49 13.41
CA GLY A 195 9.39 4.92 13.30
C GLY A 195 10.56 5.80 12.92
N GLY A 196 11.77 5.26 12.98
CA GLY A 196 13.02 5.96 12.66
C GLY A 196 13.46 5.81 11.21
N GLN A 197 14.76 6.06 10.98
CA GLN A 197 15.37 6.13 9.65
C GLN A 197 16.56 5.17 9.49
N SER A 198 16.71 4.19 10.37
CA SER A 198 17.75 3.17 10.18
C SER A 198 17.53 2.38 8.89
N ALA A 199 18.57 1.83 8.32
CA ALA A 199 18.45 1.04 7.08
C ALA A 199 17.46 -0.13 7.26
N ARG A 200 17.47 -0.77 8.43
CA ARG A 200 16.58 -1.88 8.72
C ARG A 200 15.12 -1.45 8.87
N GLU A 201 14.81 -0.34 9.54
CA GLU A 201 13.45 0.21 9.62
C GLU A 201 12.89 0.59 8.25
N ARG A 202 13.75 1.11 7.37
CA ARG A 202 13.38 1.51 6.00
C ARG A 202 13.26 0.35 5.02
N THR A 203 13.68 -0.84 5.41
CA THR A 203 13.60 -2.02 4.55
C THR A 203 12.26 -2.70 4.71
N SER A 204 11.51 -2.78 3.62
CA SER A 204 10.34 -3.64 3.45
C SER A 204 10.62 -4.63 2.31
N TRP A 205 9.63 -5.43 1.96
CA TRP A 205 9.73 -6.41 0.87
C TRP A 205 8.41 -6.48 0.12
N ILE A 206 8.47 -6.92 -1.13
CA ILE A 206 7.29 -7.16 -1.96
C ILE A 206 7.41 -8.56 -2.55
N ALA A 207 6.36 -9.37 -2.36
CA ALA A 207 6.19 -10.63 -3.04
C ALA A 207 4.93 -10.59 -3.92
N THR A 208 5.01 -11.13 -5.13
CA THR A 208 3.88 -11.17 -6.06
C THR A 208 3.94 -12.40 -6.95
N ASN A 209 2.78 -12.85 -7.42
CA ASN A 209 2.63 -13.97 -8.36
C ASN A 209 2.80 -13.56 -9.83
N VAL A 210 2.77 -12.26 -10.13
CA VAL A 210 2.93 -11.78 -11.50
C VAL A 210 4.39 -11.50 -11.82
N ARG A 211 4.73 -11.58 -13.11
CA ARG A 211 6.09 -11.30 -13.56
C ARG A 211 6.38 -9.81 -13.46
N GLY A 212 7.37 -9.46 -12.64
CA GLY A 212 7.90 -8.10 -12.57
C GLY A 212 8.67 -7.69 -13.84
N ASN A 213 8.74 -6.41 -14.12
CA ASN A 213 9.63 -5.82 -15.13
C ASN A 213 11.06 -5.69 -14.59
N ALA A 214 11.97 -5.01 -15.32
CA ALA A 214 13.36 -4.83 -14.89
C ALA A 214 13.45 -4.13 -13.52
N ARG A 215 12.54 -3.21 -13.22
CA ARG A 215 12.48 -2.49 -11.95
C ARG A 215 12.24 -3.39 -10.73
N PHE A 216 11.52 -4.50 -10.88
CA PHE A 216 11.22 -5.40 -9.76
C PHE A 216 12.48 -6.01 -9.11
N ALA A 217 13.57 -6.12 -9.85
CA ALA A 217 14.83 -6.67 -9.34
C ALA A 217 15.76 -5.60 -8.73
N GLU A 218 15.38 -4.33 -8.79
CA GLU A 218 16.23 -3.23 -8.40
C GLU A 218 16.13 -2.92 -6.89
N PRO A 219 17.23 -2.47 -6.25
CA PRO A 219 17.28 -2.23 -4.80
C PRO A 219 16.43 -1.03 -4.34
N TRP A 220 15.96 -0.20 -5.25
CA TRP A 220 15.10 0.97 -4.96
C TRP A 220 13.61 0.73 -5.20
N LEU A 221 13.20 -0.50 -5.46
CA LEU A 221 11.79 -0.87 -5.44
C LEU A 221 11.16 -0.45 -4.10
N SER A 222 10.04 0.24 -4.16
CA SER A 222 9.45 0.89 -2.99
C SER A 222 7.98 0.55 -2.82
N ILE A 223 7.47 0.73 -1.59
CA ILE A 223 6.05 0.54 -1.29
C ILE A 223 5.13 1.49 -2.08
N VAL A 224 5.61 2.66 -2.49
CA VAL A 224 4.86 3.59 -3.36
C VAL A 224 4.68 3.06 -4.78
N ASP A 225 5.42 2.03 -5.19
CA ASP A 225 5.32 1.39 -6.50
C ASP A 225 4.13 0.42 -6.60
N ILE A 226 3.48 0.10 -5.47
CA ILE A 226 2.39 -0.89 -5.41
C ILE A 226 1.13 -0.35 -6.09
N ALA A 227 0.62 0.81 -5.70
CA ALA A 227 -0.63 1.35 -6.28
C ALA A 227 -0.54 1.54 -7.80
N PRO A 228 0.53 2.12 -8.40
CA PRO A 228 0.63 2.22 -9.84
C PRO A 228 0.76 0.85 -10.54
N SER A 229 1.33 -0.17 -9.87
CA SER A 229 1.37 -1.53 -10.40
C SER A 229 -0.01 -2.19 -10.42
N LEU A 230 -0.79 -2.01 -9.34
CA LEU A 230 -2.18 -2.47 -9.30
C LEU A 230 -3.05 -1.76 -10.32
N ALA A 231 -2.91 -0.44 -10.48
CA ALA A 231 -3.64 0.34 -11.46
C ALA A 231 -3.36 -0.16 -12.90
N ARG A 232 -2.09 -0.49 -13.18
CA ARG A 232 -1.69 -1.06 -14.47
C ARG A 232 -2.23 -2.47 -14.69
N PHE A 233 -2.18 -3.34 -13.69
CA PHE A 233 -2.72 -4.69 -13.79
C PHE A 233 -4.22 -4.69 -14.07
N LEU A 234 -4.95 -3.79 -13.42
CA LEU A 234 -6.39 -3.64 -13.55
C LEU A 234 -6.82 -2.77 -14.74
N ASP A 235 -5.87 -2.27 -15.55
CA ASP A 235 -6.13 -1.38 -16.69
C ASP A 235 -6.99 -0.16 -16.28
N PHE A 236 -6.62 0.49 -15.17
CA PHE A 236 -7.30 1.69 -14.71
C PHE A 236 -6.86 2.93 -15.48
N ASP A 237 -7.85 3.73 -15.90
CA ASP A 237 -7.63 5.06 -16.45
C ASP A 237 -7.35 6.04 -15.30
N VAL A 238 -6.08 6.25 -15.01
CA VAL A 238 -5.65 7.15 -13.92
C VAL A 238 -5.59 8.58 -14.46
N PRO A 239 -6.32 9.56 -13.87
CA PRO A 239 -6.26 10.94 -14.31
C PRO A 239 -4.83 11.49 -14.33
N GLN A 240 -4.50 12.29 -15.33
CA GLN A 240 -3.15 12.81 -15.52
C GLN A 240 -2.64 13.63 -14.33
N GLU A 241 -3.54 14.40 -13.70
CA GLU A 241 -3.23 15.16 -12.48
C GLU A 241 -2.89 14.27 -11.28
N VAL A 242 -3.46 13.06 -11.21
CA VAL A 242 -3.12 12.06 -10.19
C VAL A 242 -1.77 11.42 -10.50
N LEU A 243 -1.52 11.06 -11.76
CA LEU A 243 -0.23 10.49 -12.18
C LEU A 243 0.95 11.43 -11.89
N TRP A 244 0.78 12.73 -12.08
CA TRP A 244 1.84 13.71 -11.78
C TRP A 244 2.18 13.83 -10.30
N GLU A 245 1.28 13.41 -9.42
CA GLU A 245 1.51 13.45 -7.97
C GLU A 245 2.08 12.13 -7.42
N GLN A 246 2.04 11.05 -8.19
CA GLN A 246 2.60 9.78 -7.76
C GLN A 246 4.14 9.84 -7.69
N ASP A 247 4.70 9.34 -6.61
CA ASP A 247 6.15 9.19 -6.40
C ASP A 247 6.65 7.81 -6.86
N GLY A 248 5.75 6.85 -6.97
CA GLY A 248 6.02 5.49 -7.41
C GLY A 248 5.88 5.29 -8.91
N ALA A 249 6.43 4.19 -9.40
CA ALA A 249 6.28 3.73 -10.77
C ALA A 249 5.96 2.24 -10.80
N PRO A 250 5.19 1.75 -11.77
CA PRO A 250 4.78 0.35 -11.80
C PRO A 250 5.97 -0.59 -11.99
N PHE A 251 5.97 -1.70 -11.24
CA PHE A 251 6.98 -2.77 -11.34
C PHE A 251 6.53 -3.93 -12.25
N ILE A 252 5.44 -3.75 -12.99
CA ILE A 252 4.95 -4.69 -14.01
C ILE A 252 4.75 -3.97 -15.34
N GLY A 253 4.70 -4.73 -16.44
CA GLY A 253 4.54 -4.17 -17.78
C GLY A 253 5.74 -3.34 -18.23
N GLU A 254 5.56 -2.52 -19.26
CA GLU A 254 6.61 -1.61 -19.73
C GLU A 254 6.73 -0.39 -18.80
N ALA A 255 7.94 0.01 -18.49
CA ALA A 255 8.25 1.22 -17.76
C ALA A 255 9.45 1.89 -18.44
N ASP A 256 9.35 3.19 -18.72
CA ASP A 256 10.36 3.90 -19.48
C ASP A 256 11.40 4.54 -18.56
N ILE A 257 10.95 5.03 -17.41
CA ILE A 257 11.79 5.78 -16.46
C ILE A 257 11.50 5.31 -15.04
N CYS A 258 12.53 5.26 -14.21
CA CYS A 258 12.42 5.01 -12.77
C CYS A 258 13.52 5.75 -12.00
N ALA A 259 13.48 5.65 -10.65
CA ALA A 259 14.48 6.25 -9.76
C ALA A 259 14.72 7.74 -10.02
N LEU A 260 13.65 8.53 -10.25
CA LEU A 260 13.77 9.96 -10.39
C LEU A 260 14.25 10.58 -9.07
N GLU A 261 15.38 11.27 -9.13
CA GLU A 261 15.92 12.05 -8.03
C GLU A 261 16.05 13.52 -8.42
N ALA A 262 15.81 14.40 -7.46
CA ALA A 262 15.95 15.83 -7.61
C ALA A 262 16.90 16.37 -6.55
N VAL A 263 18.04 16.90 -6.94
CA VAL A 263 19.04 17.50 -6.05
C VAL A 263 19.07 19.01 -6.23
N ARG A 264 18.89 19.74 -5.14
CA ARG A 264 18.94 21.19 -5.14
C ARG A 264 20.39 21.68 -5.16
N GLY A 265 20.78 22.38 -6.23
CA GLY A 265 22.01 23.17 -6.33
C GLY A 265 21.82 24.65 -5.96
N ASN A 266 22.85 25.49 -6.24
CA ASN A 266 22.86 26.92 -5.91
C ASN A 266 22.07 27.78 -6.93
N ARG A 267 20.98 27.50 -7.42
CA ARG A 267 20.07 28.13 -8.41
C ARG A 267 19.63 27.13 -9.48
N THR A 268 19.92 25.87 -9.28
CA THR A 268 19.58 24.78 -10.19
C THR A 268 18.90 23.67 -9.39
N ILE A 269 18.12 22.89 -10.09
CA ILE A 269 17.69 21.57 -9.65
C ILE A 269 18.32 20.61 -10.64
N GLU A 270 19.09 19.66 -10.16
CA GLU A 270 19.64 18.56 -10.96
C GLU A 270 18.68 17.39 -10.84
N LEU A 271 18.23 16.89 -11.98
CA LEU A 271 17.37 15.71 -12.06
C LEU A 271 18.19 14.55 -12.62
N THR A 272 18.11 13.43 -11.95
CA THR A 272 18.67 12.16 -12.41
C THR A 272 17.59 11.10 -12.42
N TRP A 273 17.64 10.19 -13.35
CA TRP A 273 16.74 9.05 -13.46
C TRP A 273 17.40 7.88 -14.16
N GLU A 274 16.87 6.70 -13.97
CA GLU A 274 17.22 5.51 -14.72
C GLU A 274 16.27 5.39 -15.92
N SER A 275 16.82 5.23 -17.13
CA SER A 275 16.03 4.95 -18.33
C SER A 275 15.99 3.45 -18.56
N LEU A 276 14.80 2.89 -18.65
CA LEU A 276 14.56 1.48 -18.98
C LEU A 276 14.34 1.27 -20.49
N ASP A 277 14.03 2.34 -21.24
CA ASP A 277 14.04 2.39 -22.70
C ASP A 277 14.78 3.66 -23.19
N ASP A 278 16.00 3.48 -23.67
CA ASP A 278 16.85 4.57 -24.16
C ASP A 278 16.32 5.24 -25.45
N ARG A 279 15.27 4.72 -26.03
CA ARG A 279 14.70 5.24 -27.30
C ARG A 279 13.55 6.22 -27.08
N ALA A 280 12.97 6.26 -25.91
CA ALA A 280 11.84 7.12 -25.61
C ALA A 280 12.31 8.53 -25.20
N PRO A 281 11.71 9.63 -25.72
CA PRO A 281 11.99 10.98 -25.23
C PRO A 281 11.37 11.15 -23.83
N ALA A 282 12.15 11.73 -22.90
CA ALA A 282 11.65 12.10 -21.58
C ALA A 282 11.10 13.54 -21.60
N THR A 283 9.92 13.74 -21.01
CA THR A 283 9.35 15.07 -20.78
C THR A 283 9.39 15.39 -19.29
N VAL A 284 9.98 16.52 -18.95
CA VAL A 284 10.06 17.00 -17.57
C VAL A 284 8.96 18.02 -17.32
N TYR A 285 8.09 17.75 -16.34
CA TYR A 285 7.10 18.71 -15.87
C TYR A 285 7.58 19.31 -14.55
N VAL A 286 7.47 20.64 -14.44
CA VAL A 286 7.90 21.37 -13.25
C VAL A 286 6.74 22.21 -12.74
N SER A 287 6.48 22.18 -11.44
CA SER A 287 5.52 23.06 -10.78
C SER A 287 6.20 23.88 -9.68
N ARG A 288 5.71 25.09 -9.45
CA ARG A 288 6.14 25.95 -8.33
C ARG A 288 5.38 25.64 -7.04
N THR A 289 4.34 24.84 -7.14
CA THR A 289 3.54 24.35 -6.03
C THR A 289 3.74 22.86 -5.91
N ASN A 290 3.40 22.29 -4.76
CA ASN A 290 3.39 20.83 -4.56
C ASN A 290 2.06 20.21 -5.02
N ASP A 291 1.40 20.85 -5.98
CA ASP A 291 0.05 20.53 -6.39
C ASP A 291 -0.08 20.84 -7.89
N PHE A 292 -0.21 19.79 -8.69
CA PHE A 292 -0.49 19.89 -10.14
C PHE A 292 -1.98 20.06 -10.44
N LYS A 293 -2.83 20.31 -9.46
CA LYS A 293 -4.27 20.51 -9.60
C LYS A 293 -4.56 21.56 -10.67
N ASN A 294 -5.58 21.31 -11.48
CA ASN A 294 -6.00 22.17 -12.56
C ASN A 294 -4.98 22.33 -13.70
N GLY A 295 -4.06 21.39 -13.89
CA GLY A 295 -3.06 21.44 -14.96
C GLY A 295 -2.02 22.55 -14.77
N GLN A 296 -1.81 23.02 -13.57
CA GLN A 296 -0.80 24.05 -13.24
C GLN A 296 0.58 23.44 -13.15
N CYS A 297 1.19 23.15 -14.28
CA CYS A 297 2.61 22.81 -14.37
C CYS A 297 3.31 23.81 -15.28
N ASP A 298 4.55 24.15 -14.95
CA ASP A 298 5.47 24.86 -15.84
C ASP A 298 6.22 23.79 -16.67
N GLN A 299 6.11 23.84 -17.99
CA GLN A 299 6.89 22.99 -18.91
C GLN A 299 8.25 23.63 -19.18
#